data_97c01fb995aa621ba801170ac231b9cf
#
_entry.id   97c01fb995aa621ba801170ac231b9cf
#
_cell.length_a   1.000
_cell.length_b   1.000
_cell.length_c   1.000
_cell.angle_alpha   90.00
_cell.angle_beta   90.00
_cell.angle_gamma   90.00
#
_symmetry.space_group_name_H-M   'P 1'
#
loop_
_entity.id
_entity.type
_entity.pdbx_description
1 polymer ?
#
loop_
_entity_poly.entity_id
_entity_poly.type
_entity_poly.pdbx_seq_one_letter_code
_entity_poly.pdbx_strand_id
1 'polypeptide(L)'
;VPRSFSLYSRSGLALEPPEDFMKEITETVKYAAQKDAVVIGSIGSTEIDGWVTLGKQMEDGGVPLVELNFGCPHPKLMPGVRTGMNVGQDFDYACEITQKVSEALDVPIIIKVTPQVTDLVLFSDMLQKAGAKAVTLTNRFIGFLPDIETGGPLIYGKAGVGGPWTK
;
A
#
# COMPACT_ATOMS: atom_id res chain seq x y z
N VAL A 1 7.72 26.27 8.75
CA VAL A 1 6.74 25.19 8.96
C VAL A 1 6.57 24.96 10.45
N PRO A 2 5.34 24.87 10.99
CA PRO A 2 5.11 24.59 12.40
C PRO A 2 5.83 23.30 12.83
N ARG A 3 6.30 23.25 14.09
CA ARG A 3 6.94 22.05 14.64
C ARG A 3 5.98 20.86 14.81
N SER A 4 4.70 21.15 14.88
CA SER A 4 3.62 20.16 14.98
C SER A 4 2.53 20.53 13.98
N PHE A 5 2.19 19.59 13.10
CA PHE A 5 1.10 19.72 12.14
C PHE A 5 0.59 18.34 11.77
N SER A 6 -0.63 18.31 11.26
CA SER A 6 -1.20 17.11 10.66
C SER A 6 -1.56 17.39 9.21
N LEU A 7 -1.25 16.44 8.35
CA LEU A 7 -1.67 16.44 6.94
C LEU A 7 -2.89 15.57 6.80
N TYR A 8 -3.89 16.12 6.15
CA TYR A 8 -5.12 15.42 5.78
C TYR A 8 -5.13 15.22 4.26
N SER A 9 -5.27 14.00 3.78
CA SER A 9 -5.21 13.72 2.36
C SER A 9 -6.15 12.59 1.96
N ARG A 10 -6.83 12.80 0.85
CA ARG A 10 -7.59 11.77 0.14
C ARG A 10 -7.00 11.57 -1.25
N SER A 11 -5.72 11.21 -1.32
CA SER A 11 -5.10 10.77 -2.57
C SER A 11 -5.56 9.35 -2.90
N GLY A 12 -5.88 9.12 -4.16
CA GLY A 12 -6.24 7.80 -4.68
C GLY A 12 -5.03 7.07 -5.29
N LEU A 13 -5.29 5.89 -5.82
CA LEU A 13 -4.37 5.17 -6.69
C LEU A 13 -4.34 5.82 -8.08
N ALA A 14 -3.26 5.63 -8.84
CA ALA A 14 -3.19 6.01 -10.24
C ALA A 14 -4.30 5.31 -11.03
N LEU A 15 -4.93 6.03 -11.94
CA LEU A 15 -6.03 5.55 -12.77
C LEU A 15 -5.61 5.43 -14.26
N GLU A 16 -4.32 5.51 -14.53
CA GLU A 16 -3.78 5.38 -15.88
C GLU A 16 -3.91 3.93 -16.38
N PRO A 17 -4.01 3.75 -17.70
CA PRO A 17 -3.97 2.42 -18.29
C PRO A 17 -2.70 1.66 -17.85
N PRO A 18 -2.80 0.37 -17.50
CA PRO A 18 -1.65 -0.39 -17.01
C PRO A 18 -0.44 -0.37 -17.95
N GLU A 19 -0.67 -0.41 -19.25
CA GLU A 19 0.39 -0.37 -20.27
C GLU A 19 1.17 0.95 -20.29
N ASP A 20 0.53 2.08 -20.06
CA ASP A 20 1.19 3.39 -20.02
C ASP A 20 1.96 3.54 -18.70
N PHE A 21 1.35 3.14 -17.59
CA PHE A 21 2.01 3.12 -16.29
C PHE A 21 3.26 2.23 -16.30
N MET A 22 3.21 1.06 -16.96
CA MET A 22 4.38 0.16 -17.05
C MET A 22 5.52 0.73 -17.89
N LYS A 23 5.23 1.54 -18.92
CA LYS A 23 6.29 2.28 -19.64
C LYS A 23 6.98 3.28 -18.73
N GLU A 24 6.21 4.09 -17.97
CA GLU A 24 6.76 5.04 -17.00
C GLU A 24 7.61 4.34 -15.94
N ILE A 25 7.16 3.21 -15.40
CA ILE A 25 7.91 2.41 -14.43
C ILE A 25 9.26 1.99 -15.01
N THR A 26 9.26 1.41 -16.20
CA THR A 26 10.50 0.94 -16.87
C THR A 26 11.50 2.09 -17.11
N GLU A 27 11.01 3.25 -17.55
CA GLU A 27 11.85 4.44 -17.73
C GLU A 27 12.38 4.98 -16.40
N THR A 28 11.52 5.00 -15.37
CA THR A 28 11.87 5.44 -14.02
C THR A 28 12.94 4.55 -13.39
N VAL A 29 12.84 3.23 -13.54
CA VAL A 29 13.87 2.27 -13.08
C VAL A 29 15.22 2.55 -13.75
N LYS A 30 15.25 2.74 -15.08
CA LYS A 30 16.47 3.07 -15.81
C LYS A 30 17.08 4.39 -15.36
N TYR A 31 16.26 5.40 -15.12
CA TYR A 31 16.72 6.69 -14.65
C TYR A 31 17.24 6.62 -13.20
N ALA A 32 16.54 5.94 -12.32
CA ALA A 32 16.91 5.76 -10.92
C ALA A 32 18.28 5.06 -10.77
N ALA A 33 18.54 4.04 -11.59
CA ALA A 33 19.81 3.32 -11.60
C ALA A 33 21.02 4.25 -11.90
N GLN A 34 20.81 5.33 -12.68
CA GLN A 34 21.86 6.34 -12.96
C GLN A 34 22.09 7.30 -11.77
N LYS A 35 21.23 7.27 -10.75
CA LYS A 35 21.22 8.20 -9.62
C LYS A 35 21.47 7.52 -8.27
N ASP A 36 21.91 6.27 -8.29
CA ASP A 36 22.06 5.44 -7.08
C ASP A 36 20.77 5.41 -6.23
N ALA A 37 19.63 5.31 -6.92
CA ALA A 37 18.31 5.26 -6.31
C ALA A 37 17.60 3.96 -6.70
N VAL A 38 16.71 3.51 -5.81
CA VAL A 38 15.93 2.27 -5.99
C VAL A 38 14.45 2.63 -6.16
N VAL A 39 13.82 2.03 -7.17
CA VAL A 39 12.38 2.13 -7.38
C VAL A 39 11.70 0.97 -6.67
N ILE A 40 10.69 1.27 -5.86
CA ILE A 40 9.82 0.29 -5.22
C ILE A 40 8.46 0.35 -5.91
N GLY A 41 8.06 -0.74 -6.57
CA GLY A 41 6.74 -0.85 -7.18
C GLY A 41 5.67 -1.12 -6.13
N SER A 42 4.77 -0.16 -5.88
CA SER A 42 3.69 -0.33 -4.90
C SER A 42 2.40 -0.70 -5.60
N ILE A 43 1.86 -1.87 -5.30
CA ILE A 43 0.67 -2.43 -5.94
C ILE A 43 -0.48 -2.64 -4.97
N GLY A 44 -1.69 -2.73 -5.54
CA GLY A 44 -2.92 -3.09 -4.83
C GLY A 44 -3.91 -3.76 -5.77
N SER A 45 -4.56 -4.83 -5.30
CA SER A 45 -5.58 -5.55 -6.05
C SER A 45 -6.75 -5.94 -5.16
N THR A 46 -7.79 -6.48 -5.75
CA THR A 46 -8.98 -7.01 -5.06
C THR A 46 -8.99 -8.54 -5.03
N GLU A 47 -8.21 -9.17 -5.90
CA GLU A 47 -8.16 -10.63 -6.09
C GLU A 47 -6.70 -11.11 -6.00
N ILE A 48 -6.49 -12.33 -5.51
CA ILE A 48 -5.14 -12.92 -5.36
C ILE A 48 -4.40 -12.96 -6.70
N ASP A 49 -5.05 -13.43 -7.76
CA ASP A 49 -4.44 -13.49 -9.09
C ASP A 49 -4.06 -12.11 -9.62
N GLY A 50 -4.83 -11.08 -9.24
CA GLY A 50 -4.51 -9.69 -9.56
C GLY A 50 -3.24 -9.20 -8.86
N TRP A 51 -3.01 -9.58 -7.60
CA TRP A 51 -1.77 -9.28 -6.88
C TRP A 51 -0.56 -9.93 -7.54
N VAL A 52 -0.69 -11.21 -7.93
CA VAL A 52 0.38 -11.94 -8.62
C VAL A 52 0.66 -11.32 -9.99
N THR A 53 -0.39 -11.02 -10.76
CA THR A 53 -0.27 -10.42 -12.10
C THR A 53 0.43 -9.07 -12.05
N LEU A 54 0.00 -8.17 -11.15
CA LEU A 54 0.61 -6.86 -10.99
C LEU A 54 2.06 -6.97 -10.49
N GLY A 55 2.32 -7.90 -9.57
CA GLY A 55 3.68 -8.17 -9.09
C GLY A 55 4.62 -8.56 -10.23
N LYS A 56 4.19 -9.50 -11.08
CA LYS A 56 4.98 -9.92 -12.27
C LYS A 56 5.19 -8.78 -13.27
N GLN A 57 4.17 -7.97 -13.52
CA GLN A 57 4.32 -6.79 -14.38
C GLN A 57 5.38 -5.82 -13.84
N MET A 58 5.41 -5.58 -12.51
CA MET A 58 6.44 -4.76 -11.89
C MET A 58 7.84 -5.38 -12.07
N GLU A 59 7.97 -6.68 -11.82
CA GLU A 59 9.21 -7.42 -12.01
C GLU A 59 9.69 -7.37 -13.47
N ASP A 60 8.81 -7.60 -14.44
CA ASP A 60 9.08 -7.49 -15.89
C ASP A 60 9.49 -6.06 -16.29
N GLY A 61 8.95 -5.05 -15.60
CA GLY A 61 9.35 -3.64 -15.75
C GLY A 61 10.73 -3.32 -15.15
N GLY A 62 11.39 -4.30 -14.53
CA GLY A 62 12.71 -4.18 -13.93
C GLY A 62 12.72 -3.62 -12.51
N VAL A 63 11.58 -3.56 -11.84
CA VAL A 63 11.48 -3.13 -10.43
C VAL A 63 12.18 -4.16 -9.54
N PRO A 64 13.20 -3.76 -8.75
CA PRO A 64 13.97 -4.70 -7.93
C PRO A 64 13.27 -5.09 -6.63
N LEU A 65 12.14 -4.47 -6.29
CA LEU A 65 11.45 -4.65 -5.02
C LEU A 65 9.98 -4.26 -5.17
N VAL A 66 9.05 -5.14 -4.75
CA VAL A 66 7.61 -4.90 -4.85
C VAL A 66 6.99 -4.70 -3.45
N GLU A 67 6.22 -3.63 -3.28
CA GLU A 67 5.45 -3.36 -2.07
C GLU A 67 3.98 -3.73 -2.27
N LEU A 68 3.44 -4.60 -1.41
CA LEU A 68 2.01 -4.90 -1.35
C LEU A 68 1.31 -3.93 -0.40
N ASN A 69 0.36 -3.14 -0.89
CA ASN A 69 -0.30 -2.11 -0.11
C ASN A 69 -1.54 -2.66 0.63
N PHE A 70 -1.33 -3.21 1.85
CA PHE A 70 -2.39 -3.68 2.74
C PHE A 70 -2.88 -2.60 3.71
N GLY A 71 -2.65 -1.34 3.38
CA GLY A 71 -2.94 -0.26 4.32
C GLY A 71 -3.69 0.94 3.73
N CYS A 72 -4.08 0.92 2.43
CA CYS A 72 -4.81 2.04 1.85
C CYS A 72 -6.10 2.31 2.65
N PRO A 73 -6.30 3.52 3.21
CA PRO A 73 -7.45 3.81 4.06
C PRO A 73 -8.74 4.05 3.27
N HIS A 74 -8.71 3.89 1.95
CA HIS A 74 -9.85 4.10 1.06
C HIS A 74 -10.19 2.83 0.27
N PRO A 75 -10.47 1.69 0.93
CA PRO A 75 -10.90 0.50 0.23
C PRO A 75 -12.23 0.77 -0.46
N LYS A 76 -12.46 0.14 -1.61
CA LYS A 76 -13.77 0.20 -2.25
C LYS A 76 -14.80 -0.46 -1.33
N LEU A 77 -15.87 0.28 -1.02
CA LEU A 77 -16.96 -0.18 -0.15
C LEU A 77 -17.99 -1.01 -0.92
N MET A 78 -17.53 -1.95 -1.76
CA MET A 78 -18.42 -2.91 -2.42
C MET A 78 -18.46 -4.20 -1.62
N PRO A 79 -19.65 -4.80 -1.41
CA PRO A 79 -19.74 -6.10 -0.74
C PRO A 79 -18.85 -7.15 -1.44
N GLY A 80 -18.08 -7.89 -0.64
CA GLY A 80 -17.19 -8.94 -1.12
C GLY A 80 -15.84 -8.48 -1.69
N VAL A 81 -15.62 -7.17 -1.87
CA VAL A 81 -14.33 -6.64 -2.36
C VAL A 81 -13.38 -6.40 -1.19
N ARG A 82 -12.23 -7.07 -1.19
CA ARG A 82 -11.16 -6.89 -0.23
C ARG A 82 -9.96 -6.20 -0.89
N THR A 83 -9.61 -5.01 -0.41
CA THR A 83 -8.43 -4.27 -0.87
C THR A 83 -7.93 -3.32 0.20
N GLY A 84 -6.69 -2.87 0.12
CA GLY A 84 -6.10 -1.93 1.06
C GLY A 84 -6.21 -2.39 2.51
N MET A 85 -6.72 -1.52 3.39
CA MET A 85 -6.82 -1.83 4.83
C MET A 85 -7.72 -3.03 5.15
N ASN A 86 -8.70 -3.36 4.31
CA ASN A 86 -9.56 -4.53 4.54
C ASN A 86 -8.77 -5.84 4.41
N VAL A 87 -7.74 -5.87 3.55
CA VAL A 87 -6.77 -6.96 3.50
C VAL A 87 -5.91 -6.94 4.76
N GLY A 88 -5.35 -5.78 5.12
CA GLY A 88 -4.46 -5.66 6.27
C GLY A 88 -5.13 -5.93 7.63
N GLN A 89 -6.44 -5.92 7.71
CA GLN A 89 -7.21 -6.28 8.91
C GLN A 89 -7.63 -7.76 8.96
N ASP A 90 -7.46 -8.49 7.86
CA ASP A 90 -7.68 -9.93 7.76
C ASP A 90 -6.32 -10.63 7.64
N PHE A 91 -5.74 -11.02 8.77
CA PHE A 91 -4.38 -11.54 8.84
C PHE A 91 -4.17 -12.81 8.01
N ASP A 92 -5.16 -13.71 8.01
CA ASP A 92 -5.06 -14.98 7.26
C ASP A 92 -5.07 -14.70 5.75
N TYR A 93 -5.97 -13.85 5.28
CA TYR A 93 -6.04 -13.48 3.87
C TYR A 93 -4.82 -12.67 3.41
N ALA A 94 -4.31 -11.78 4.26
CA ALA A 94 -3.07 -11.04 4.00
C ALA A 94 -1.87 -12.00 3.86
N CYS A 95 -1.79 -13.03 4.71
CA CYS A 95 -0.75 -14.05 4.64
C CYS A 95 -0.89 -14.92 3.39
N GLU A 96 -2.11 -15.28 3.00
CA GLU A 96 -2.36 -16.03 1.77
C GLU A 96 -1.88 -15.26 0.53
N ILE A 97 -2.24 -13.97 0.41
CA ILE A 97 -1.76 -13.11 -0.68
C ILE A 97 -0.23 -13.03 -0.65
N THR A 98 0.35 -12.76 0.53
CA THR A 98 1.80 -12.63 0.71
C THR A 98 2.53 -13.88 0.24
N GLN A 99 2.05 -15.06 0.64
CA GLN A 99 2.62 -16.33 0.23
C GLN A 99 2.54 -16.53 -1.28
N LYS A 100 1.36 -16.35 -1.88
CA LYS A 100 1.15 -16.52 -3.32
C LYS A 100 2.02 -15.59 -4.16
N VAL A 101 2.14 -14.33 -3.76
CA VAL A 101 3.00 -13.37 -4.46
C VAL A 101 4.47 -13.71 -4.26
N SER A 102 4.89 -14.05 -3.02
CA SER A 102 6.28 -14.44 -2.72
C SER A 102 6.73 -15.70 -3.46
N GLU A 103 5.82 -16.66 -3.68
CA GLU A 103 6.11 -17.87 -4.47
C GLU A 103 6.20 -17.60 -5.97
N ALA A 104 5.55 -16.54 -6.44
CA ALA A 104 5.44 -16.24 -7.88
C ALA A 104 6.53 -15.30 -8.39
N LEU A 105 7.13 -14.46 -7.53
CA LEU A 105 8.11 -13.45 -7.90
C LEU A 105 9.52 -13.87 -7.49
N ASP A 106 10.51 -13.54 -8.31
CA ASP A 106 11.93 -13.69 -7.98
C ASP A 106 12.46 -12.49 -7.17
N VAL A 107 11.83 -11.31 -7.30
CA VAL A 107 12.18 -10.12 -6.53
C VAL A 107 11.57 -10.15 -5.13
N PRO A 108 12.26 -9.58 -4.11
CA PRO A 108 11.73 -9.53 -2.76
C PRO A 108 10.47 -8.67 -2.65
N ILE A 109 9.59 -9.03 -1.71
CA ILE A 109 8.37 -8.27 -1.42
C ILE A 109 8.42 -7.62 -0.04
N ILE A 110 7.85 -6.40 0.02
CA ILE A 110 7.59 -5.65 1.26
C ILE A 110 6.08 -5.56 1.46
N ILE A 111 5.64 -5.63 2.70
CA ILE A 111 4.22 -5.43 3.01
C ILE A 111 4.04 -4.09 3.73
N LYS A 112 3.26 -3.17 3.13
CA LYS A 112 2.87 -1.94 3.83
C LYS A 112 1.54 -2.14 4.54
N VAL A 113 1.62 -2.18 5.88
CA VAL A 113 0.48 -2.50 6.73
C VAL A 113 -0.34 -1.27 7.11
N THR A 114 -1.60 -1.50 7.47
CA THR A 114 -2.45 -0.48 8.11
C THR A 114 -2.07 -0.33 9.58
N PRO A 115 -2.14 0.89 10.16
CA PRO A 115 -1.99 1.08 11.60
C PRO A 115 -3.22 0.62 12.41
N GLN A 116 -4.33 0.29 11.74
CA GLN A 116 -5.59 -0.09 12.37
C GLN A 116 -5.71 -1.61 12.54
N VAL A 117 -4.74 -2.18 13.20
CA VAL A 117 -4.74 -3.60 13.61
C VAL A 117 -4.51 -3.71 15.12
N THR A 118 -4.90 -4.81 15.70
CA THR A 118 -4.81 -5.04 17.15
C THR A 118 -3.41 -5.39 17.61
N ASP A 119 -2.62 -6.06 16.78
CA ASP A 119 -1.26 -6.54 17.11
C ASP A 119 -0.36 -6.50 15.87
N LEU A 120 0.42 -5.42 15.75
CA LEU A 120 1.38 -5.25 14.65
C LEU A 120 2.58 -6.19 14.75
N VAL A 121 2.96 -6.61 15.94
CA VAL A 121 4.09 -7.52 16.15
C VAL A 121 3.72 -8.91 15.66
N LEU A 122 2.59 -9.43 16.11
CA LEU A 122 2.05 -10.71 15.65
C LEU A 122 1.85 -10.69 14.13
N PHE A 123 1.23 -9.64 13.60
CA PHE A 123 0.97 -9.55 12.17
C PHE A 123 2.26 -9.53 11.34
N SER A 124 3.27 -8.77 11.77
CA SER A 124 4.57 -8.73 11.09
C SER A 124 5.28 -10.09 11.10
N ASP A 125 5.23 -10.83 12.20
CA ASP A 125 5.77 -12.19 12.29
C ASP A 125 5.05 -13.17 11.34
N MET A 126 3.73 -13.09 11.26
CA MET A 126 2.93 -13.89 10.32
C MET A 126 3.29 -13.58 8.86
N LEU A 127 3.40 -12.30 8.50
CA LEU A 127 3.78 -11.87 7.16
C LEU A 127 5.20 -12.31 6.78
N GLN A 128 6.13 -12.25 7.72
CA GLN A 128 7.50 -12.76 7.52
C GLN A 128 7.48 -14.27 7.22
N LYS A 129 6.72 -15.05 7.98
CA LYS A 129 6.55 -16.49 7.76
C LYS A 129 5.89 -16.80 6.41
N ALA A 130 5.01 -15.93 5.94
CA ALA A 130 4.37 -16.02 4.63
C ALA A 130 5.30 -15.61 3.46
N GLY A 131 6.51 -15.12 3.73
CA GLY A 131 7.51 -14.83 2.70
C GLY A 131 7.90 -13.36 2.53
N ALA A 132 7.27 -12.43 3.27
CA ALA A 132 7.66 -11.02 3.24
C ALA A 132 9.12 -10.85 3.73
N LYS A 133 9.88 -10.00 3.03
CA LYS A 133 11.28 -9.68 3.40
C LYS A 133 11.40 -8.44 4.28
N ALA A 134 10.39 -7.57 4.26
CA ALA A 134 10.29 -6.41 5.12
C ALA A 134 8.83 -5.99 5.32
N VAL A 135 8.60 -5.10 6.28
CA VAL A 135 7.30 -4.49 6.57
C VAL A 135 7.47 -2.98 6.63
N THR A 136 6.63 -2.24 5.89
CA THR A 136 6.53 -0.78 6.01
C THR A 136 5.54 -0.43 7.12
N LEU A 137 6.02 0.17 8.20
CA LEU A 137 5.23 0.66 9.34
C LEU A 137 5.11 2.18 9.28
N THR A 138 4.00 2.72 8.94
CA THR A 138 2.74 2.13 8.51
C THR A 138 2.14 2.98 7.38
N ASN A 139 0.99 2.59 6.85
CA ASN A 139 0.18 3.50 6.04
C ASN A 139 -0.42 4.59 6.96
N ARG A 140 -1.09 5.58 6.36
CA ARG A 140 -1.74 6.69 7.09
C ARG A 140 -2.85 6.17 7.99
N PHE A 141 -3.00 6.84 9.14
CA PHE A 141 -4.19 6.65 9.99
C PHE A 141 -5.44 7.13 9.25
N ILE A 142 -6.60 6.56 9.59
CA ILE A 142 -7.88 7.12 9.16
C ILE A 142 -8.28 8.22 10.14
N GLY A 143 -8.68 9.35 9.59
CA GLY A 143 -9.24 10.44 10.35
C GLY A 143 -10.49 11.03 9.71
N PHE A 144 -11.20 11.80 10.50
CA PHE A 144 -12.35 12.60 10.10
C PHE A 144 -12.14 14.03 10.61
N LEU A 145 -12.18 14.99 9.72
CA LEU A 145 -12.11 16.41 10.08
C LEU A 145 -13.45 17.04 9.73
N PRO A 146 -14.29 17.33 10.72
CA PRO A 146 -15.56 17.99 10.49
C PRO A 146 -15.40 19.47 10.21
N ASP A 147 -16.24 20.01 9.36
CA ASP A 147 -16.55 21.43 9.31
C ASP A 147 -17.36 21.79 10.56
N ILE A 148 -16.94 22.80 11.29
CA ILE A 148 -17.56 23.16 12.57
C ILE A 148 -18.96 23.79 12.43
N GLU A 149 -19.26 24.37 11.28
CA GLU A 149 -20.54 25.03 11.03
C GLU A 149 -21.58 24.02 10.57
N THR A 150 -21.18 23.07 9.71
CA THR A 150 -22.12 22.12 9.08
C THR A 150 -22.12 20.74 9.71
N GLY A 151 -21.08 20.40 10.49
CA GLY A 151 -20.82 19.04 10.99
C GLY A 151 -20.43 18.05 9.89
N GLY A 152 -20.41 18.48 8.63
CA GLY A 152 -20.03 17.67 7.48
C GLY A 152 -18.50 17.51 7.37
N PRO A 153 -18.01 16.60 6.50
CA PRO A 153 -16.58 16.44 6.28
C PRO A 153 -16.01 17.57 5.45
N LEU A 154 -14.87 18.16 5.89
CA LEU A 154 -14.11 19.13 5.11
C LEU A 154 -13.50 18.53 3.84
N ILE A 155 -13.20 17.24 3.85
CA ILE A 155 -12.62 16.51 2.71
C ILE A 155 -13.45 15.25 2.49
N TYR A 156 -14.48 15.31 1.69
CA TYR A 156 -15.28 14.17 1.18
C TYR A 156 -15.33 12.89 2.06
N GLY A 157 -15.53 13.04 3.37
CA GLY A 157 -15.63 11.94 4.32
C GLY A 157 -14.32 11.63 5.06
N LYS A 158 -14.05 10.37 5.31
CA LYS A 158 -12.82 9.93 5.98
C LYS A 158 -11.62 10.08 5.06
N ALA A 159 -10.49 10.50 5.61
CA ALA A 159 -9.23 10.70 4.89
C ALA A 159 -8.04 10.08 5.62
N GLY A 160 -6.93 9.91 4.93
CA GLY A 160 -5.67 9.55 5.56
C GLY A 160 -5.08 10.71 6.32
N VAL A 161 -4.66 10.48 7.56
CA VAL A 161 -4.01 11.46 8.43
C VAL A 161 -2.59 11.03 8.73
N GLY A 162 -1.66 11.96 8.64
CA GLY A 162 -0.27 11.76 9.01
C GLY A 162 0.41 13.07 9.35
N GLY A 163 1.64 13.00 9.83
CA GLY A 163 2.44 14.16 10.19
C GLY A 163 3.70 13.75 10.95
N PRO A 164 4.47 14.70 11.48
CA PRO A 164 5.70 14.43 12.24
C PRO A 164 5.49 13.54 13.48
N TRP A 165 4.26 13.41 13.95
CA TRP A 165 3.87 12.59 15.11
C TRP A 165 3.68 11.08 14.77
N THR A 166 3.74 10.69 13.50
CA THR A 166 3.60 9.31 13.05
C THR A 166 4.93 8.54 12.97
N LYS A 167 5.99 9.11 13.56
CA LYS A 167 7.32 8.50 13.62
C LYS A 167 7.43 7.47 14.72
#